data_29527741f8c697f9e86ae2ea55016798
#
_entry.id   29527741f8c697f9e86ae2ea55016798
#
_cell.length_a   1.000
_cell.length_b   1.000
_cell.length_c   1.000
_cell.angle_alpha   90.00
_cell.angle_beta   90.00
_cell.angle_gamma   90.00
#
_symmetry.space_group_name_H-M   'P 1'
#
loop_
_entity.id
_entity.type
_entity.pdbx_description
1 polymer ?
#
loop_
_entity_poly.entity_id
_entity_poly.type
_entity_poly.pdbx_seq_one_letter_code
_entity_poly.pdbx_strand_id
1 'polypeptide(L)'
;MATAAVVSQPPMPKPHFKPIIHRQTAKRKLDNVAFDPTRHIAFQPPESIMMLKDIGFEGKSPLSPVAASQPFRMFSAECIEKFRDEVLSDDVMKNCSHKSNLSACQLRGYAPKYAPFIFDAWHHPETLAIVSKIAGVDLIPALNYEIGHVNISVKSEKEASDERAIVQRERDSHAADEGIAGCPWEDDKPIVGWHNDSYPFVCVVMLSDCTNMIGGETALRTADGSVIKVRGPEMGCAVVMQGRYITHQALRALGAQERIAMVTSFRPKSPFLPDDTVMTTIRGISDLSEVYYEYGRYRLEILEERIRAQLKQTREAHTAGKKTNTRAIKSFLAEQEAFIQQTDREIVNDDEVVAGFQPVVDIPDVKLPTPPAESGQVSKRVKV
;
A
#
# COMPACT_ATOMS: atom_id res chain seq x y z
N MET A 1 2.16 31.35 37.31
CA MET A 1 2.41 30.46 36.16
C MET A 1 2.50 29.04 36.71
N ALA A 2 1.46 28.26 36.51
CA ALA A 2 1.41 26.88 37.00
C ALA A 2 1.84 25.95 35.85
N THR A 3 2.97 25.30 36.04
CA THR A 3 3.48 24.25 35.10
C THR A 3 2.58 23.01 35.21
N ALA A 4 1.87 22.72 34.13
CA ALA A 4 1.10 21.48 34.04
C ALA A 4 2.08 20.29 33.99
N ALA A 5 1.98 19.39 34.97
CA ALA A 5 2.74 18.16 35.02
C ALA A 5 2.26 17.24 33.89
N VAL A 6 3.17 16.88 32.99
CA VAL A 6 2.94 15.84 31.98
C VAL A 6 2.84 14.49 32.69
N VAL A 7 1.63 13.95 32.81
CA VAL A 7 1.40 12.60 33.32
C VAL A 7 1.84 11.63 32.25
N SER A 8 3.03 11.04 32.42
CA SER A 8 3.47 9.92 31.57
C SER A 8 2.56 8.72 31.82
N GLN A 9 1.86 8.27 30.78
CA GLN A 9 1.09 7.03 30.85
C GLN A 9 2.08 5.84 31.05
N PRO A 10 1.74 4.87 31.92
CA PRO A 10 2.58 3.71 32.10
C PRO A 10 2.69 2.91 30.79
N PRO A 11 3.86 2.30 30.50
CA PRO A 11 4.03 1.51 29.28
C PRO A 11 3.00 0.38 29.26
N MET A 12 2.25 0.31 28.15
CA MET A 12 1.25 -0.74 27.95
C MET A 12 1.92 -2.11 27.98
N PRO A 13 1.36 -3.11 28.69
CA PRO A 13 1.94 -4.44 28.74
C PRO A 13 2.01 -5.02 27.31
N LYS A 14 3.17 -5.55 26.92
CA LYS A 14 3.32 -6.26 25.66
C LYS A 14 2.36 -7.44 25.67
N PRO A 15 1.36 -7.53 24.80
CA PRO A 15 0.50 -8.70 24.78
C PRO A 15 1.31 -9.91 24.35
N HIS A 16 1.20 -11.00 25.10
CA HIS A 16 1.61 -12.31 24.65
C HIS A 16 0.69 -12.80 23.53
N PHE A 17 0.93 -12.28 22.34
CA PHE A 17 0.24 -12.72 21.16
C PHE A 17 0.96 -13.96 20.63
N LYS A 18 0.36 -15.13 20.78
CA LYS A 18 0.78 -16.35 20.09
C LYS A 18 -0.30 -16.67 19.06
N PRO A 19 -0.05 -16.48 17.77
CA PRO A 19 -0.95 -16.94 16.74
C PRO A 19 -1.21 -18.43 16.91
N ILE A 20 -2.47 -18.85 16.72
CA ILE A 20 -2.90 -20.27 16.87
C ILE A 20 -2.09 -21.22 15.98
N ILE A 21 -1.50 -20.69 14.93
CA ILE A 21 -0.73 -21.38 13.87
C ILE A 21 0.64 -21.86 14.34
N HIS A 22 1.19 -21.35 15.43
CA HIS A 22 2.53 -21.72 15.93
C HIS A 22 2.75 -23.21 16.17
N ARG A 23 1.69 -24.00 16.35
CA ARG A 23 1.84 -25.45 16.61
C ARG A 23 2.15 -26.26 15.33
N GLN A 24 1.82 -25.74 14.16
CA GLN A 24 2.08 -26.46 12.89
C GLN A 24 3.33 -25.97 12.18
N THR A 25 3.64 -24.69 12.25
CA THR A 25 4.79 -24.07 11.56
C THR A 25 6.11 -24.27 12.29
N ALA A 26 6.13 -24.28 13.62
CA ALA A 26 7.36 -24.44 14.43
C ALA A 26 8.11 -25.77 14.23
N LYS A 27 7.56 -26.72 13.46
CA LYS A 27 8.20 -28.02 13.17
C LYS A 27 8.73 -28.17 11.75
N ARG A 28 8.42 -27.23 10.83
CA ARG A 28 8.97 -27.24 9.47
C ARG A 28 10.31 -26.48 9.52
N LYS A 29 11.42 -27.17 9.22
CA LYS A 29 12.64 -26.49 8.80
C LYS A 29 12.27 -25.65 7.59
N LEU A 30 12.59 -24.35 7.61
CA LEU A 30 12.57 -23.51 6.42
C LEU A 30 13.49 -24.17 5.39
N ASP A 31 12.90 -24.89 4.45
CA ASP A 31 13.65 -25.38 3.31
C ASP A 31 14.05 -24.17 2.50
N ASN A 32 15.34 -23.99 2.21
CA ASN A 32 15.88 -22.93 1.36
C ASN A 32 15.43 -23.15 -0.11
N VAL A 33 14.14 -23.03 -0.36
CA VAL A 33 13.57 -23.10 -1.69
C VAL A 33 13.59 -21.69 -2.25
N ALA A 34 14.29 -21.49 -3.38
CA ALA A 34 14.24 -20.23 -4.10
C ALA A 34 12.85 -20.00 -4.72
N PHE A 35 12.48 -18.74 -4.89
CA PHE A 35 11.25 -18.40 -5.62
C PHE A 35 11.39 -18.85 -7.09
N ASP A 36 10.42 -19.61 -7.56
CA ASP A 36 10.30 -20.10 -8.93
C ASP A 36 8.93 -19.68 -9.48
N PRO A 37 8.86 -18.76 -10.45
CA PRO A 37 7.60 -18.24 -10.95
C PRO A 37 6.70 -19.31 -11.55
N THR A 38 7.28 -20.39 -12.13
CA THR A 38 6.50 -21.47 -12.75
C THR A 38 5.72 -22.31 -11.74
N ARG A 39 6.14 -22.31 -10.47
CA ARG A 39 5.51 -23.03 -9.36
C ARG A 39 4.70 -22.11 -8.46
N HIS A 40 5.21 -20.90 -8.26
CA HIS A 40 4.74 -20.02 -7.19
C HIS A 40 3.79 -18.92 -7.68
N ILE A 41 3.80 -18.60 -8.98
CA ILE A 41 2.78 -17.72 -9.58
C ILE A 41 1.63 -18.58 -10.12
N ALA A 42 0.40 -18.18 -9.80
CA ALA A 42 -0.83 -18.79 -10.30
C ALA A 42 -1.76 -17.72 -10.89
N PHE A 43 -1.17 -16.79 -11.65
CA PHE A 43 -1.84 -15.59 -12.13
C PHE A 43 -3.07 -15.91 -13.00
N GLN A 44 -4.20 -15.33 -12.58
CA GLN A 44 -5.42 -15.21 -13.38
C GLN A 44 -5.81 -13.72 -13.34
N PRO A 45 -6.07 -13.10 -14.50
CA PRO A 45 -6.38 -11.67 -14.53
C PRO A 45 -7.66 -11.37 -13.72
N PRO A 46 -7.76 -10.17 -13.12
CA PRO A 46 -9.00 -9.75 -12.47
C PRO A 46 -10.16 -9.68 -13.48
N GLU A 47 -11.37 -9.94 -13.03
CA GLU A 47 -12.57 -9.84 -13.86
C GLU A 47 -12.77 -8.42 -14.42
N SER A 48 -12.43 -7.43 -13.61
CA SER A 48 -12.45 -6.03 -14.03
C SER A 48 -11.43 -5.19 -13.26
N ILE A 49 -11.10 -4.04 -13.84
CA ILE A 49 -10.25 -3.00 -13.24
C ILE A 49 -11.10 -1.74 -13.16
N MET A 50 -11.27 -1.24 -11.93
CA MET A 50 -11.96 0.01 -11.65
C MET A 50 -11.05 1.18 -12.00
N MET A 51 -11.55 2.15 -12.73
CA MET A 51 -10.80 3.34 -13.08
C MET A 51 -11.13 4.49 -12.12
N LEU A 52 -10.23 5.45 -11.98
CA LEU A 52 -10.47 6.65 -11.15
C LEU A 52 -11.72 7.42 -11.58
N LYS A 53 -12.01 7.49 -12.90
CA LYS A 53 -13.23 8.12 -13.41
C LYS A 53 -14.51 7.42 -12.94
N ASP A 54 -14.48 6.08 -12.76
CA ASP A 54 -15.66 5.29 -12.36
C ASP A 54 -16.08 5.60 -10.91
N ILE A 55 -15.16 6.17 -10.12
CA ILE A 55 -15.40 6.60 -8.74
C ILE A 55 -15.33 8.12 -8.58
N GLY A 56 -15.44 8.85 -9.68
CA GLY A 56 -15.51 10.32 -9.70
C GLY A 56 -14.18 11.05 -9.50
N PHE A 57 -13.04 10.37 -9.57
CA PHE A 57 -11.70 10.93 -9.39
C PHE A 57 -10.91 11.08 -10.68
N GLU A 58 -11.58 11.37 -11.80
CA GLU A 58 -10.90 11.59 -13.07
C GLU A 58 -9.79 12.65 -12.94
N GLY A 59 -8.59 12.30 -13.44
CA GLY A 59 -7.42 13.20 -13.38
C GLY A 59 -6.80 13.41 -11.99
N LYS A 60 -7.28 12.75 -10.94
CA LYS A 60 -6.72 12.89 -9.58
C LYS A 60 -5.29 12.35 -9.47
N SER A 61 -4.96 11.29 -10.20
CA SER A 61 -3.59 10.75 -10.23
C SER A 61 -2.87 11.12 -11.52
N PRO A 62 -1.61 11.59 -11.44
CA PRO A 62 -0.78 11.81 -12.61
C PRO A 62 -0.09 10.53 -13.12
N LEU A 63 -0.25 9.40 -12.44
CA LEU A 63 0.49 8.16 -12.70
C LEU A 63 -0.28 7.20 -13.58
N SER A 64 -1.54 6.96 -13.26
CA SER A 64 -2.37 5.96 -13.92
C SER A 64 -3.85 6.29 -13.74
N PRO A 65 -4.71 5.97 -14.71
CA PRO A 65 -6.15 6.11 -14.56
C PRO A 65 -6.78 4.99 -13.71
N VAL A 66 -6.01 3.97 -13.32
CA VAL A 66 -6.50 2.82 -12.53
C VAL A 66 -6.74 3.23 -11.08
N ALA A 67 -7.90 2.91 -10.53
CA ALA A 67 -8.22 3.06 -9.11
C ALA A 67 -7.83 1.83 -8.32
N ALA A 68 -8.48 0.71 -8.61
CA ALA A 68 -8.25 -0.58 -7.97
C ALA A 68 -8.65 -1.73 -8.90
N SER A 69 -8.00 -2.88 -8.74
CA SER A 69 -8.46 -4.12 -9.38
C SER A 69 -9.55 -4.79 -8.56
N GLN A 70 -10.41 -5.58 -9.20
CA GLN A 70 -11.10 -6.66 -8.49
C GLN A 70 -10.08 -7.70 -8.02
N PRO A 71 -10.42 -8.51 -7.01
CA PRO A 71 -9.56 -9.59 -6.55
C PRO A 71 -9.19 -10.54 -7.69
N PHE A 72 -7.94 -10.94 -7.73
CA PHE A 72 -7.44 -11.87 -8.74
C PHE A 72 -6.46 -12.86 -8.12
N ARG A 73 -6.39 -14.06 -8.66
CA ARG A 73 -5.42 -15.05 -8.21
C ARG A 73 -4.03 -14.65 -8.67
N MET A 74 -3.09 -14.50 -7.73
CA MET A 74 -1.72 -14.08 -8.01
C MET A 74 -0.72 -15.18 -7.70
N PHE A 75 -0.79 -15.77 -6.51
CA PHE A 75 0.15 -16.76 -6.03
C PHE A 75 -0.49 -18.13 -5.85
N SER A 76 0.30 -19.18 -6.00
CA SER A 76 -0.12 -20.55 -5.74
C SER A 76 -0.26 -20.81 -4.22
N ALA A 77 -0.98 -21.88 -3.88
CA ALA A 77 -1.09 -22.30 -2.47
C ALA A 77 0.30 -22.60 -1.86
N GLU A 78 1.19 -23.23 -2.65
CA GLU A 78 2.57 -23.50 -2.24
C GLU A 78 3.32 -22.21 -1.91
N CYS A 79 3.19 -21.17 -2.75
CA CYS A 79 3.79 -19.87 -2.49
C CYS A 79 3.28 -19.26 -1.17
N ILE A 80 1.96 -19.31 -0.95
CA ILE A 80 1.35 -18.77 0.26
C ILE A 80 1.81 -19.53 1.51
N GLU A 81 1.95 -20.85 1.44
CA GLU A 81 2.52 -21.63 2.54
C GLU A 81 3.94 -21.16 2.88
N LYS A 82 4.79 -20.92 1.86
CA LYS A 82 6.15 -20.40 2.06
C LYS A 82 6.15 -18.98 2.63
N PHE A 83 5.27 -18.11 2.14
CA PHE A 83 5.09 -16.77 2.72
C PHE A 83 4.71 -16.84 4.19
N ARG A 84 3.76 -17.72 4.54
CA ARG A 84 3.33 -17.91 5.93
C ARG A 84 4.45 -18.45 6.82
N ASP A 85 5.24 -19.41 6.31
CA ASP A 85 6.37 -19.99 7.05
C ASP A 85 7.41 -18.92 7.40
N GLU A 86 7.75 -18.02 6.47
CA GLU A 86 8.69 -16.93 6.73
C GLU A 86 8.10 -15.84 7.65
N VAL A 87 6.88 -15.39 7.35
CA VAL A 87 6.19 -14.34 8.13
C VAL A 87 5.98 -14.73 9.58
N LEU A 88 5.60 -15.98 9.84
CA LEU A 88 5.28 -16.49 11.17
C LEU A 88 6.50 -17.12 11.86
N SER A 89 7.70 -16.98 11.30
CA SER A 89 8.92 -17.44 11.94
C SER A 89 9.19 -16.72 13.26
N ASP A 90 9.85 -17.39 14.20
CA ASP A 90 10.18 -16.81 15.51
C ASP A 90 11.04 -15.54 15.37
N ASP A 91 11.95 -15.52 14.39
CA ASP A 91 12.83 -14.37 14.14
C ASP A 91 12.04 -13.14 13.67
N VAL A 92 11.11 -13.29 12.75
CA VAL A 92 10.25 -12.21 12.28
C VAL A 92 9.32 -11.72 13.37
N MET A 93 8.64 -12.64 14.06
CA MET A 93 7.71 -12.31 15.14
C MET A 93 8.38 -11.59 16.30
N LYS A 94 9.62 -11.94 16.62
CA LYS A 94 10.37 -11.35 17.73
C LYS A 94 10.96 -9.99 17.39
N ASN A 95 11.51 -9.84 16.17
CA ASN A 95 12.34 -8.69 15.83
C ASN A 95 11.61 -7.62 15.02
N CYS A 96 10.52 -7.98 14.31
CA CYS A 96 9.86 -7.11 13.33
C CYS A 96 8.39 -6.84 13.64
N SER A 97 7.95 -7.14 14.87
CA SER A 97 6.57 -6.92 15.32
C SER A 97 6.39 -5.50 15.84
N HIS A 98 5.41 -4.81 15.29
CA HIS A 98 4.99 -3.47 15.67
C HIS A 98 3.52 -3.46 16.09
N LYS A 99 3.15 -2.44 16.87
CA LYS A 99 1.78 -2.14 17.24
C LYS A 99 1.49 -0.70 16.95
N SER A 100 0.23 -0.42 16.62
CA SER A 100 -0.22 0.94 16.47
C SER A 100 -1.64 1.12 17.01
N ASN A 101 -2.09 2.38 16.99
CA ASN A 101 -3.48 2.73 17.22
C ASN A 101 -4.45 2.09 16.20
N LEU A 102 -3.95 1.65 15.04
CA LEU A 102 -4.77 1.07 13.96
C LEU A 102 -4.73 -0.46 13.93
N SER A 103 -3.66 -1.10 14.41
CA SER A 103 -3.51 -2.54 14.36
C SER A 103 -2.78 -3.10 15.57
N ALA A 104 -3.30 -4.19 16.12
CA ALA A 104 -2.73 -4.87 17.29
C ALA A 104 -1.43 -5.62 16.99
N CYS A 105 -1.22 -6.07 15.75
CA CYS A 105 -0.01 -6.76 15.31
C CYS A 105 0.27 -6.48 13.85
N GLN A 106 1.41 -5.87 13.60
CA GLN A 106 1.95 -5.58 12.27
C GLN A 106 3.39 -6.08 12.20
N LEU A 107 3.78 -6.68 11.06
CA LEU A 107 5.16 -7.12 10.82
C LEU A 107 5.73 -6.30 9.68
N ARG A 108 6.88 -5.66 9.90
CA ARG A 108 7.49 -4.73 8.95
C ARG A 108 9.02 -4.85 8.95
N GLY A 109 9.65 -4.51 7.82
CA GLY A 109 11.11 -4.46 7.69
C GLY A 109 11.79 -5.82 7.80
N TYR A 110 11.05 -6.90 7.69
CA TYR A 110 11.58 -8.25 7.87
C TYR A 110 12.12 -8.89 6.59
N ALA A 111 11.56 -8.52 5.43
CA ALA A 111 11.83 -9.23 4.18
C ALA A 111 13.31 -9.25 3.79
N PRO A 112 14.08 -8.15 3.85
CA PRO A 112 15.48 -8.16 3.44
C PRO A 112 16.37 -9.09 4.27
N LYS A 113 16.01 -9.31 5.54
CA LYS A 113 16.89 -10.00 6.50
C LYS A 113 16.39 -11.39 6.89
N TYR A 114 15.08 -11.56 7.01
CA TYR A 114 14.51 -12.76 7.62
C TYR A 114 13.58 -13.54 6.69
N ALA A 115 13.23 -12.99 5.51
CA ALA A 115 12.28 -13.62 4.60
C ALA A 115 12.77 -13.53 3.13
N PRO A 116 13.86 -14.24 2.79
CA PRO A 116 14.47 -14.16 1.46
C PRO A 116 13.53 -14.63 0.35
N PHE A 117 12.68 -15.61 0.58
CA PHE A 117 11.71 -16.07 -0.40
C PHE A 117 10.67 -14.99 -0.73
N ILE A 118 10.13 -14.29 0.28
CA ILE A 118 9.23 -13.16 0.10
C ILE A 118 9.95 -12.03 -0.63
N PHE A 119 11.18 -11.72 -0.24
CA PHE A 119 12.00 -10.69 -0.87
C PHE A 119 12.20 -10.97 -2.36
N ASP A 120 12.61 -12.18 -2.71
CA ASP A 120 12.83 -12.61 -4.08
C ASP A 120 11.52 -12.61 -4.89
N ALA A 121 10.42 -13.08 -4.30
CA ALA A 121 9.11 -13.10 -4.95
C ALA A 121 8.65 -11.70 -5.38
N TRP A 122 8.83 -10.68 -4.53
CA TRP A 122 8.40 -9.32 -4.82
C TRP A 122 9.38 -8.53 -5.69
N HIS A 123 10.63 -9.00 -5.86
CA HIS A 123 11.58 -8.44 -6.83
C HIS A 123 11.57 -9.19 -8.16
N HIS A 124 10.88 -10.33 -8.24
CA HIS A 124 10.90 -11.13 -9.46
C HIS A 124 10.24 -10.39 -10.63
N PRO A 125 10.90 -10.37 -11.82
CA PRO A 125 10.40 -9.62 -12.98
C PRO A 125 8.95 -9.98 -13.37
N GLU A 126 8.55 -11.26 -13.27
CA GLU A 126 7.18 -11.68 -13.59
C GLU A 126 6.16 -11.15 -12.58
N THR A 127 6.49 -11.14 -11.30
CA THR A 127 5.64 -10.53 -10.25
C THR A 127 5.44 -9.05 -10.52
N LEU A 128 6.54 -8.34 -10.80
CA LEU A 128 6.50 -6.90 -11.12
C LEU A 128 5.74 -6.62 -12.42
N ALA A 129 5.88 -7.47 -13.43
CA ALA A 129 5.14 -7.35 -14.69
C ALA A 129 3.62 -7.50 -14.47
N ILE A 130 3.18 -8.44 -13.62
CA ILE A 130 1.77 -8.62 -13.28
C ILE A 130 1.22 -7.37 -12.58
N VAL A 131 1.89 -6.89 -11.53
CA VAL A 131 1.45 -5.72 -10.77
C VAL A 131 1.43 -4.48 -11.67
N SER A 132 2.48 -4.25 -12.46
CA SER A 132 2.59 -3.11 -13.38
C SER A 132 1.50 -3.13 -14.46
N LYS A 133 1.20 -4.30 -15.02
CA LYS A 133 0.14 -4.48 -16.02
C LYS A 133 -1.23 -4.10 -15.45
N ILE A 134 -1.53 -4.52 -14.23
CA ILE A 134 -2.81 -4.20 -13.57
C ILE A 134 -2.86 -2.73 -13.18
N ALA A 135 -1.76 -2.18 -12.68
CA ALA A 135 -1.66 -0.77 -12.30
C ALA A 135 -1.66 0.20 -13.50
N GLY A 136 -1.37 -0.29 -14.72
CA GLY A 136 -1.28 0.54 -15.92
C GLY A 136 -0.06 1.47 -15.96
N VAL A 137 0.96 1.19 -15.16
CA VAL A 137 2.23 1.91 -15.09
C VAL A 137 3.33 0.98 -14.57
N ASP A 138 4.55 1.13 -15.07
CA ASP A 138 5.69 0.33 -14.61
C ASP A 138 6.03 0.66 -13.15
N LEU A 139 5.96 -0.34 -12.29
CA LEU A 139 6.16 -0.25 -10.86
C LEU A 139 7.35 -1.08 -10.37
N ILE A 140 7.96 -0.62 -9.29
CA ILE A 140 8.94 -1.37 -8.48
C ILE A 140 8.58 -1.21 -7.00
N PRO A 141 9.03 -2.12 -6.11
CA PRO A 141 8.86 -1.94 -4.68
C PRO A 141 9.31 -0.54 -4.24
N ALA A 142 8.52 0.10 -3.40
CA ALA A 142 8.80 1.47 -2.96
C ALA A 142 10.08 1.54 -2.15
N LEU A 143 10.15 0.70 -1.11
CA LEU A 143 11.32 0.46 -0.25
C LEU A 143 11.44 -1.04 0.00
N ASN A 144 12.63 -1.55 0.21
CA ASN A 144 12.82 -2.93 0.64
C ASN A 144 12.18 -3.19 2.02
N TYR A 145 12.21 -2.17 2.89
CA TYR A 145 11.56 -2.18 4.20
C TYR A 145 10.04 -2.41 4.12
N GLU A 146 9.40 -1.97 3.04
CA GLU A 146 7.95 -2.06 2.82
C GLU A 146 7.51 -3.34 2.10
N ILE A 147 8.44 -4.22 1.74
CA ILE A 147 8.10 -5.49 1.12
C ILE A 147 7.39 -6.38 2.13
N GLY A 148 6.17 -6.75 1.79
CA GLY A 148 5.42 -7.73 2.55
C GLY A 148 4.97 -7.26 3.94
N HIS A 149 4.71 -5.98 4.17
CA HIS A 149 4.08 -5.53 5.41
C HIS A 149 2.85 -6.37 5.73
N VAL A 150 2.79 -6.97 6.92
CA VAL A 150 1.71 -7.89 7.30
C VAL A 150 0.88 -7.31 8.42
N ASN A 151 -0.44 -7.37 8.26
CA ASN A 151 -1.41 -7.14 9.32
C ASN A 151 -1.98 -8.48 9.78
N ILE A 152 -1.87 -8.75 11.07
CA ILE A 152 -2.35 -9.99 11.69
C ILE A 152 -3.47 -9.68 12.68
N SER A 153 -4.62 -10.33 12.46
CA SER A 153 -5.72 -10.39 13.41
C SER A 153 -6.04 -11.85 13.70
N VAL A 154 -6.02 -12.23 14.97
CA VAL A 154 -6.34 -13.60 15.41
C VAL A 154 -7.35 -13.54 16.54
N LYS A 155 -8.30 -14.48 16.50
CA LYS A 155 -9.35 -14.69 17.50
C LYS A 155 -9.29 -16.10 18.03
N SER A 156 -9.83 -16.32 19.22
CA SER A 156 -10.05 -17.66 19.72
C SER A 156 -11.14 -18.37 18.88
N GLU A 157 -11.11 -19.70 18.86
CA GLU A 157 -12.17 -20.50 18.22
C GLU A 157 -13.56 -20.15 18.77
N LYS A 158 -13.63 -19.90 20.08
CA LYS A 158 -14.88 -19.50 20.73
C LYS A 158 -15.39 -18.18 20.17
N GLU A 159 -14.55 -17.14 20.10
CA GLU A 159 -14.92 -15.83 19.55
C GLU A 159 -15.36 -15.94 18.09
N ALA A 160 -14.62 -16.68 17.26
CA ALA A 160 -14.97 -16.92 15.87
C ALA A 160 -16.30 -17.68 15.73
N SER A 161 -16.54 -18.68 16.58
CA SER A 161 -17.78 -19.44 16.61
C SER A 161 -18.97 -18.58 17.06
N ASP A 162 -18.78 -17.79 18.11
CA ASP A 162 -19.81 -16.87 18.62
C ASP A 162 -20.18 -15.82 17.54
N GLU A 163 -19.20 -15.28 16.83
CA GLU A 163 -19.43 -14.37 15.71
C GLU A 163 -20.21 -15.03 14.57
N ARG A 164 -19.84 -16.26 14.17
CA ARG A 164 -20.60 -17.03 13.16
C ARG A 164 -22.06 -17.23 13.56
N ALA A 165 -22.28 -17.56 14.84
CA ALA A 165 -23.64 -17.77 15.36
C ALA A 165 -24.46 -16.47 15.40
N ILE A 166 -23.85 -15.33 15.68
CA ILE A 166 -24.51 -14.02 15.64
C ILE A 166 -24.90 -13.69 14.19
N VAL A 167 -23.93 -13.76 13.27
CA VAL A 167 -24.17 -13.47 11.86
C VAL A 167 -25.25 -14.37 11.27
N GLN A 168 -25.25 -15.66 11.63
CA GLN A 168 -26.28 -16.58 11.12
C GLN A 168 -27.67 -16.21 11.66
N ARG A 169 -27.79 -15.87 12.94
CA ARG A 169 -29.06 -15.41 13.52
C ARG A 169 -29.60 -14.14 12.88
N GLU A 170 -28.70 -13.20 12.60
CA GLU A 170 -29.07 -11.95 11.91
C GLU A 170 -29.49 -12.21 10.46
N ARG A 171 -28.77 -13.09 9.73
CA ARG A 171 -29.21 -13.54 8.41
C ARG A 171 -30.58 -14.16 8.42
N ASP A 172 -30.86 -15.06 9.37
CA ASP A 172 -32.13 -15.73 9.47
C ASP A 172 -33.27 -14.75 9.82
N SER A 173 -32.98 -13.73 10.63
CA SER A 173 -33.97 -12.69 10.97
C SER A 173 -34.27 -11.75 9.80
N HIS A 174 -33.28 -11.45 8.95
CA HIS A 174 -33.41 -10.57 7.79
C HIS A 174 -33.84 -11.28 6.51
N ALA A 175 -33.68 -12.62 6.43
CA ALA A 175 -34.22 -13.41 5.32
C ALA A 175 -35.74 -13.33 5.21
N ALA A 176 -36.40 -12.86 6.28
CA ALA A 176 -37.84 -12.59 6.29
C ALA A 176 -38.20 -11.19 5.74
N ASP A 177 -37.25 -10.31 5.53
CA ASP A 177 -37.48 -8.92 5.11
C ASP A 177 -36.94 -8.73 3.67
N GLU A 178 -37.79 -9.10 2.70
CA GLU A 178 -37.47 -8.96 1.27
C GLU A 178 -37.43 -7.48 0.86
N GLY A 179 -36.28 -6.85 0.80
CA GLY A 179 -36.16 -5.57 0.10
C GLY A 179 -35.14 -4.55 0.54
N ILE A 180 -34.31 -4.81 1.52
CA ILE A 180 -33.26 -3.85 1.90
C ILE A 180 -31.96 -4.21 1.16
N ALA A 181 -31.58 -3.39 0.19
CA ALA A 181 -30.29 -3.45 -0.47
C ALA A 181 -29.19 -3.06 0.54
N GLY A 182 -28.46 -4.04 1.05
CA GLY A 182 -27.38 -3.91 2.01
C GLY A 182 -27.60 -4.86 3.19
N CYS A 183 -26.55 -5.53 3.63
CA CYS A 183 -26.61 -6.38 4.82
C CYS A 183 -26.51 -5.49 6.07
N PRO A 184 -27.61 -5.24 6.83
CA PRO A 184 -27.56 -4.37 8.01
C PRO A 184 -26.69 -4.93 9.15
N TRP A 185 -26.30 -6.22 9.07
CA TRP A 185 -25.38 -6.87 10.01
C TRP A 185 -23.91 -6.82 9.56
N GLU A 186 -23.58 -6.24 8.40
CA GLU A 186 -22.21 -5.98 8.05
C GLU A 186 -21.65 -4.98 9.05
N ASP A 187 -20.82 -5.49 9.94
CA ASP A 187 -20.13 -4.68 10.93
C ASP A 187 -19.20 -3.70 10.20
N ASP A 188 -19.64 -2.47 10.04
CA ASP A 188 -18.89 -1.41 9.41
C ASP A 188 -17.72 -0.90 10.29
N LYS A 189 -17.42 -1.58 11.41
CA LYS A 189 -16.28 -1.23 12.25
C LYS A 189 -14.98 -1.54 11.52
N PRO A 190 -14.13 -0.54 11.27
CA PRO A 190 -12.87 -0.78 10.60
C PRO A 190 -11.86 -1.43 11.55
N ILE A 191 -11.00 -2.30 11.00
CA ILE A 191 -9.74 -2.70 11.65
C ILE A 191 -8.70 -1.58 11.46
N VAL A 192 -8.68 -1.00 10.26
CA VAL A 192 -7.90 0.18 9.92
C VAL A 192 -8.87 1.24 9.44
N GLY A 193 -8.94 2.38 10.12
CA GLY A 193 -9.85 3.48 9.80
C GLY A 193 -9.56 4.12 8.43
N TRP A 194 -10.38 5.06 8.02
CA TRP A 194 -10.21 5.79 6.77
C TRP A 194 -8.84 6.45 6.69
N HIS A 195 -8.07 6.14 5.65
CA HIS A 195 -6.73 6.67 5.42
C HIS A 195 -6.37 6.64 3.94
N ASN A 196 -5.29 7.32 3.61
CA ASN A 196 -4.58 7.19 2.34
C ASN A 196 -3.21 6.58 2.61
N ASP A 197 -2.72 5.76 1.71
CA ASP A 197 -1.40 5.15 1.85
C ASP A 197 -0.26 6.16 1.71
N SER A 198 0.89 5.80 2.24
CA SER A 198 2.13 6.57 2.04
C SER A 198 2.67 6.48 0.61
N TYR A 199 2.35 5.42 -0.11
CA TYR A 199 2.92 5.11 -1.42
C TYR A 199 1.86 5.11 -2.53
N PRO A 200 2.26 5.43 -3.79
CA PRO A 200 1.33 5.52 -4.91
C PRO A 200 0.45 4.29 -5.09
N PHE A 201 1.04 3.11 -5.11
CA PHE A 201 0.34 1.85 -5.28
C PHE A 201 0.65 0.87 -4.16
N VAL A 202 -0.31 0.01 -3.87
CA VAL A 202 -0.16 -1.16 -3.00
C VAL A 202 -0.72 -2.40 -3.68
N CYS A 203 -0.13 -3.55 -3.38
CA CYS A 203 -0.68 -4.86 -3.69
C CYS A 203 -0.95 -5.59 -2.38
N VAL A 204 -2.22 -5.90 -2.12
CA VAL A 204 -2.66 -6.60 -0.91
C VAL A 204 -2.90 -8.05 -1.26
N VAL A 205 -2.20 -8.98 -0.61
CA VAL A 205 -2.34 -10.44 -0.80
C VAL A 205 -2.90 -11.06 0.46
N MET A 206 -3.93 -11.90 0.33
CA MET A 206 -4.51 -12.63 1.45
C MET A 206 -3.73 -13.91 1.72
N LEU A 207 -3.22 -14.04 2.95
CA LEU A 207 -2.49 -15.22 3.41
C LEU A 207 -3.34 -16.19 4.23
N SER A 208 -4.55 -15.80 4.61
CA SER A 208 -5.48 -16.63 5.39
C SER A 208 -6.48 -17.34 4.50
N ASP A 209 -7.01 -18.46 4.99
CA ASP A 209 -8.23 -19.05 4.46
C ASP A 209 -9.43 -18.17 4.82
N CYS A 210 -10.15 -17.73 3.80
CA CYS A 210 -11.30 -16.83 3.94
C CYS A 210 -12.65 -17.56 3.80
N THR A 211 -12.66 -18.90 3.74
CA THR A 211 -13.88 -19.71 3.46
C THR A 211 -15.02 -19.41 4.43
N ASN A 212 -14.71 -19.19 5.72
CA ASN A 212 -15.69 -18.87 6.74
C ASN A 212 -15.67 -17.39 7.16
N MET A 213 -15.00 -16.55 6.41
CA MET A 213 -14.85 -15.12 6.71
C MET A 213 -16.04 -14.33 6.15
N ILE A 214 -16.63 -13.52 7.00
CA ILE A 214 -17.70 -12.57 6.65
C ILE A 214 -17.15 -11.17 6.89
N GLY A 215 -17.34 -10.26 5.93
CA GLY A 215 -16.69 -8.97 5.98
C GLY A 215 -15.21 -9.04 5.54
N GLY A 216 -14.38 -8.15 6.06
CA GLY A 216 -12.95 -8.08 5.72
C GLY A 216 -12.66 -7.44 4.38
N GLU A 217 -13.66 -6.79 3.77
CA GLU A 217 -13.53 -6.01 2.55
C GLU A 217 -12.64 -4.79 2.77
N THR A 218 -12.07 -4.29 1.68
CA THR A 218 -11.53 -2.94 1.62
C THR A 218 -12.63 -2.02 1.12
N ALA A 219 -13.02 -1.04 1.94
CA ALA A 219 -13.99 -0.03 1.56
C ALA A 219 -13.25 1.17 0.95
N LEU A 220 -13.68 1.63 -0.21
CA LEU A 220 -13.14 2.78 -0.94
C LEU A 220 -14.17 3.91 -0.90
N ARG A 221 -13.73 5.14 -0.63
CA ARG A 221 -14.58 6.33 -0.71
C ARG A 221 -14.55 6.91 -2.12
N THR A 222 -15.69 7.11 -2.72
CA THR A 222 -15.86 7.77 -4.01
C THR A 222 -15.85 9.30 -3.86
N ALA A 223 -15.79 10.02 -4.97
CA ALA A 223 -15.76 11.49 -4.95
C ALA A 223 -17.07 12.12 -4.43
N ASP A 224 -18.19 11.45 -4.58
CA ASP A 224 -19.49 11.89 -4.04
C ASP A 224 -19.72 11.49 -2.58
N GLY A 225 -18.71 10.82 -1.96
CA GLY A 225 -18.75 10.37 -0.58
C GLY A 225 -19.41 9.00 -0.36
N SER A 226 -19.89 8.35 -1.40
CA SER A 226 -20.39 6.99 -1.30
C SER A 226 -19.25 5.99 -1.07
N VAL A 227 -19.58 4.76 -0.68
CA VAL A 227 -18.62 3.72 -0.33
C VAL A 227 -18.79 2.51 -1.23
N ILE A 228 -17.68 2.09 -1.85
CA ILE A 228 -17.59 0.86 -2.64
C ILE A 228 -16.75 -0.15 -1.87
N LYS A 229 -17.23 -1.40 -1.76
CA LYS A 229 -16.49 -2.47 -1.08
C LYS A 229 -15.80 -3.36 -2.12
N VAL A 230 -14.50 -3.59 -1.95
CA VAL A 230 -13.68 -4.53 -2.73
C VAL A 230 -13.31 -5.69 -1.82
N ARG A 231 -13.72 -6.89 -2.18
CA ARG A 231 -13.47 -8.09 -1.40
C ARG A 231 -12.24 -8.83 -1.91
N GLY A 232 -11.36 -9.25 -1.00
CA GLY A 232 -10.31 -10.23 -1.27
C GLY A 232 -10.78 -11.61 -0.81
N PRO A 233 -11.35 -12.46 -1.71
CA PRO A 233 -12.19 -13.59 -1.30
C PRO A 233 -11.42 -14.84 -0.88
N GLU A 234 -10.18 -15.05 -1.31
CA GLU A 234 -9.49 -16.32 -1.15
C GLU A 234 -8.01 -16.15 -0.80
N MET A 235 -7.45 -17.18 -0.18
CA MET A 235 -6.02 -17.29 0.04
C MET A 235 -5.26 -17.27 -1.30
N GLY A 236 -4.23 -16.45 -1.38
CA GLY A 236 -3.43 -16.25 -2.60
C GLY A 236 -4.03 -15.27 -3.62
N CYS A 237 -5.23 -14.73 -3.36
CA CYS A 237 -5.77 -13.63 -4.15
C CYS A 237 -5.15 -12.30 -3.75
N ALA A 238 -5.02 -11.42 -4.74
CA ALA A 238 -4.45 -10.09 -4.61
C ALA A 238 -5.42 -9.01 -5.08
N VAL A 239 -5.21 -7.79 -4.57
CA VAL A 239 -5.83 -6.55 -5.05
C VAL A 239 -4.72 -5.54 -5.24
N VAL A 240 -4.65 -4.91 -6.42
CA VAL A 240 -3.77 -3.76 -6.68
C VAL A 240 -4.60 -2.49 -6.61
N MET A 241 -4.13 -1.48 -5.88
CA MET A 241 -4.87 -0.23 -5.64
C MET A 241 -3.93 0.98 -5.60
N GLN A 242 -4.42 2.12 -6.08
CA GLN A 242 -3.76 3.42 -5.89
C GLN A 242 -4.09 4.01 -4.51
N GLY A 243 -3.58 3.40 -3.45
CA GLY A 243 -3.92 3.75 -2.07
C GLY A 243 -3.56 5.18 -1.68
N ARG A 244 -2.56 5.80 -2.33
CA ARG A 244 -2.18 7.20 -2.10
C ARG A 244 -3.27 8.19 -2.50
N TYR A 245 -4.06 7.88 -3.53
CA TYR A 245 -5.03 8.80 -4.12
C TYR A 245 -6.48 8.49 -3.73
N ILE A 246 -6.73 7.33 -3.12
CA ILE A 246 -8.06 6.88 -2.76
C ILE A 246 -8.13 6.69 -1.25
N THR A 247 -9.04 7.42 -0.61
CA THR A 247 -9.32 7.21 0.82
C THR A 247 -10.02 5.86 0.98
N HIS A 248 -9.44 5.00 1.82
CA HIS A 248 -9.93 3.65 2.01
C HIS A 248 -9.78 3.18 3.46
N GLN A 249 -10.46 2.10 3.79
CA GLN A 249 -10.37 1.45 5.10
C GLN A 249 -10.47 -0.06 4.97
N ALA A 250 -9.88 -0.79 5.92
CA ALA A 250 -10.05 -2.24 6.02
C ALA A 250 -11.15 -2.58 7.02
N LEU A 251 -12.22 -3.20 6.55
CA LEU A 251 -13.33 -3.63 7.40
C LEU A 251 -12.96 -4.87 8.22
N ARG A 252 -13.66 -5.03 9.35
CA ARG A 252 -13.47 -6.18 10.23
C ARG A 252 -13.92 -7.47 9.55
N ALA A 253 -13.13 -8.53 9.70
CA ALA A 253 -13.51 -9.87 9.33
C ALA A 253 -14.16 -10.58 10.53
N LEU A 254 -15.33 -11.18 10.32
CA LEU A 254 -16.08 -11.95 11.30
C LEU A 254 -16.03 -13.44 10.97
N GLY A 255 -16.14 -14.28 11.98
CA GLY A 255 -16.28 -15.73 11.84
C GLY A 255 -15.01 -16.50 11.47
N ALA A 256 -13.93 -15.84 11.06
CA ALA A 256 -12.64 -16.44 10.85
C ALA A 256 -11.77 -16.36 12.10
N GLN A 257 -10.98 -17.40 12.36
CA GLN A 257 -10.02 -17.41 13.48
C GLN A 257 -8.83 -16.48 13.21
N GLU A 258 -8.44 -16.33 11.97
CA GLU A 258 -7.32 -15.49 11.56
C GLU A 258 -7.65 -14.67 10.31
N ARG A 259 -7.07 -13.48 10.25
CA ARG A 259 -6.95 -12.68 9.04
C ARG A 259 -5.52 -12.18 8.94
N ILE A 260 -4.79 -12.70 7.98
CA ILE A 260 -3.40 -12.32 7.69
C ILE A 260 -3.38 -11.74 6.28
N ALA A 261 -3.14 -10.45 6.16
CA ALA A 261 -3.02 -9.76 4.89
C ALA A 261 -1.60 -9.19 4.74
N MET A 262 -0.97 -9.49 3.62
CA MET A 262 0.35 -8.99 3.24
C MET A 262 0.18 -7.83 2.27
N VAL A 263 0.85 -6.73 2.52
CA VAL A 263 0.82 -5.51 1.70
C VAL A 263 2.24 -5.21 1.23
N THR A 264 2.44 -5.12 -0.08
CA THR A 264 3.67 -4.59 -0.65
C THR A 264 3.39 -3.27 -1.34
N SER A 265 4.19 -2.26 -1.01
CA SER A 265 4.06 -0.90 -1.52
C SER A 265 4.94 -0.69 -2.74
N PHE A 266 4.44 0.09 -3.70
CA PHE A 266 5.10 0.32 -4.99
C PHE A 266 5.17 1.79 -5.33
N ARG A 267 6.24 2.16 -6.05
CA ARG A 267 6.44 3.46 -6.68
C ARG A 267 6.70 3.31 -8.18
N PRO A 268 6.55 4.39 -8.98
CA PRO A 268 6.92 4.35 -10.39
C PRO A 268 8.38 3.92 -10.59
N LYS A 269 8.61 3.04 -11.56
CA LYS A 269 9.96 2.64 -11.96
C LYS A 269 10.70 3.78 -12.64
N SER A 270 9.99 4.58 -13.46
CA SER A 270 10.58 5.70 -14.17
C SER A 270 10.86 6.88 -13.24
N PRO A 271 12.08 7.41 -13.18
CA PRO A 271 12.40 8.59 -12.39
C PRO A 271 11.74 9.86 -12.92
N PHE A 272 11.21 9.83 -14.15
CA PHE A 272 10.57 10.98 -14.81
C PHE A 272 9.07 11.09 -14.52
N LEU A 273 8.49 10.08 -13.92
CA LEU A 273 7.12 10.18 -13.42
C LEU A 273 7.08 10.88 -12.06
N PRO A 274 5.97 11.53 -11.71
CA PRO A 274 5.77 12.07 -10.37
C PRO A 274 5.87 10.98 -9.30
N ASP A 275 6.48 11.32 -8.18
CA ASP A 275 6.53 10.48 -6.99
C ASP A 275 6.23 11.36 -5.77
N ASP A 276 5.02 11.25 -5.29
CA ASP A 276 4.49 11.99 -4.13
C ASP A 276 4.42 11.13 -2.87
N THR A 277 5.27 10.10 -2.79
CA THR A 277 5.45 9.28 -1.59
C THR A 277 5.64 10.14 -0.35
N VAL A 278 4.92 9.80 0.73
CA VAL A 278 5.04 10.42 2.04
C VAL A 278 5.42 9.39 3.09
N MET A 279 6.00 9.84 4.20
CA MET A 279 6.39 8.95 5.31
C MET A 279 5.41 9.03 6.50
N THR A 280 4.40 9.88 6.43
CA THR A 280 3.53 10.24 7.54
C THR A 280 2.85 9.06 8.21
N THR A 281 2.30 8.10 7.43
CA THR A 281 1.54 6.98 8.01
C THR A 281 2.41 5.82 8.47
N ILE A 282 3.73 5.85 8.21
CA ILE A 282 4.62 4.74 8.50
C ILE A 282 5.66 5.03 9.56
N ARG A 283 5.95 6.30 9.87
CA ARG A 283 7.02 6.70 10.81
C ARG A 283 6.87 6.01 12.17
N GLY A 284 5.70 6.09 12.78
CA GLY A 284 5.45 5.57 14.13
C GLY A 284 5.54 4.05 14.28
N ILE A 285 5.61 3.31 13.17
CA ILE A 285 5.63 1.85 13.15
C ILE A 285 6.83 1.28 12.38
N SER A 286 7.88 2.07 12.21
CA SER A 286 9.07 1.69 11.43
C SER A 286 10.34 1.93 12.24
N ASP A 287 11.42 1.26 11.85
CA ASP A 287 12.77 1.68 12.17
C ASP A 287 13.09 2.91 11.31
N LEU A 288 13.17 4.08 11.95
CA LEU A 288 13.35 5.35 11.24
C LEU A 288 14.69 5.42 10.51
N SER A 289 15.75 4.83 11.10
CA SER A 289 17.07 4.82 10.47
C SER A 289 17.04 4.10 9.13
N GLU A 290 16.42 2.92 9.08
CA GLU A 290 16.32 2.13 7.85
C GLU A 290 15.39 2.78 6.82
N VAL A 291 14.21 3.23 7.25
CA VAL A 291 13.22 3.85 6.36
C VAL A 291 13.74 5.15 5.76
N TYR A 292 14.36 6.02 6.55
CA TYR A 292 14.91 7.28 6.05
C TYR A 292 16.14 7.09 5.18
N TYR A 293 16.97 6.07 5.48
CA TYR A 293 18.08 5.69 4.60
C TYR A 293 17.57 5.27 3.21
N GLU A 294 16.62 4.34 3.16
CA GLU A 294 16.09 3.86 1.89
C GLU A 294 15.32 4.95 1.13
N TYR A 295 14.50 5.75 1.85
CA TYR A 295 13.76 6.88 1.27
C TYR A 295 14.71 7.93 0.71
N GLY A 296 15.63 8.44 1.52
CA GLY A 296 16.59 9.46 1.10
C GLY A 296 17.44 9.00 -0.08
N ARG A 297 17.93 7.75 -0.03
CA ARG A 297 18.73 7.16 -1.11
C ARG A 297 17.99 7.18 -2.44
N TYR A 298 16.79 6.58 -2.52
CA TYR A 298 16.10 6.50 -3.81
C TYR A 298 15.65 7.87 -4.32
N ARG A 299 15.28 8.79 -3.42
CA ARG A 299 14.95 10.17 -3.81
C ARG A 299 16.15 10.88 -4.43
N LEU A 300 17.34 10.70 -3.88
CA LEU A 300 18.59 11.23 -4.45
C LEU A 300 18.94 10.55 -5.78
N GLU A 301 18.74 9.25 -5.92
CA GLU A 301 18.92 8.51 -7.18
C GLU A 301 17.99 9.06 -8.29
N ILE A 302 16.72 9.31 -7.98
CA ILE A 302 15.79 9.95 -8.92
C ILE A 302 16.28 11.35 -9.35
N LEU A 303 16.71 12.15 -8.39
CA LEU A 303 17.19 13.51 -8.65
C LEU A 303 18.45 13.48 -9.54
N GLU A 304 19.40 12.58 -9.26
CA GLU A 304 20.60 12.38 -10.07
C GLU A 304 20.24 12.06 -11.53
N GLU A 305 19.35 11.10 -11.76
CA GLU A 305 18.93 10.70 -13.10
C GLU A 305 18.24 11.84 -13.86
N ARG A 306 17.35 12.59 -13.19
CA ARG A 306 16.67 13.76 -13.77
C ARG A 306 17.66 14.84 -14.18
N ILE A 307 18.62 15.17 -13.29
CA ILE A 307 19.67 16.17 -13.57
C ILE A 307 20.56 15.71 -14.72
N ARG A 308 20.96 14.45 -14.73
CA ARG A 308 21.79 13.87 -15.78
C ARG A 308 21.12 13.92 -17.15
N ALA A 309 19.83 13.57 -17.20
CA ALA A 309 19.02 13.64 -18.42
C ALA A 309 18.87 15.08 -18.94
N GLN A 310 18.56 16.03 -18.06
CA GLN A 310 18.46 17.45 -18.42
C GLN A 310 19.79 18.02 -18.93
N LEU A 311 20.88 17.66 -18.28
CA LEU A 311 22.22 18.08 -18.72
C LEU A 311 22.57 17.54 -20.11
N LYS A 312 22.27 16.26 -20.37
CA LYS A 312 22.44 15.65 -21.69
C LYS A 312 21.64 16.40 -22.75
N GLN A 313 20.37 16.63 -22.52
CA GLN A 313 19.46 17.34 -23.45
C GLN A 313 19.97 18.78 -23.73
N THR A 314 20.43 19.47 -22.70
CA THR A 314 20.95 20.84 -22.84
C THR A 314 22.21 20.86 -23.72
N ARG A 315 23.12 19.91 -23.53
CA ARG A 315 24.35 19.78 -24.35
C ARG A 315 24.05 19.45 -25.82
N GLU A 316 23.15 18.49 -26.04
CA GLU A 316 22.75 18.08 -27.39
C GLU A 316 22.07 19.24 -28.14
N ALA A 317 21.18 19.99 -27.46
CA ALA A 317 20.56 21.17 -28.05
C ALA A 317 21.58 22.25 -28.45
N HIS A 318 22.59 22.51 -27.61
CA HIS A 318 23.67 23.46 -27.90
C HIS A 318 24.53 22.99 -29.08
N THR A 319 24.94 21.73 -29.10
CA THR A 319 25.71 21.13 -30.21
C THR A 319 24.94 21.17 -31.53
N ALA A 320 23.60 21.04 -31.47
CA ALA A 320 22.73 21.17 -32.64
C ALA A 320 22.48 22.63 -33.07
N GLY A 321 23.15 23.62 -32.48
CA GLY A 321 22.97 25.03 -32.75
C GLY A 321 21.63 25.63 -32.37
N LYS A 322 20.87 24.94 -31.50
CA LYS A 322 19.55 25.43 -31.05
C LYS A 322 19.73 26.54 -30.01
N LYS A 323 18.85 27.54 -30.09
CA LYS A 323 18.76 28.58 -29.05
C LYS A 323 18.37 27.96 -27.72
N THR A 324 19.04 28.36 -26.64
CA THR A 324 18.74 27.91 -25.27
C THR A 324 17.28 28.20 -24.91
N ASN A 325 16.55 27.14 -24.52
CA ASN A 325 15.18 27.26 -24.04
C ASN A 325 15.20 27.58 -22.54
N THR A 326 15.28 28.86 -22.19
CA THR A 326 15.30 29.32 -20.80
C THR A 326 14.05 28.97 -20.02
N ARG A 327 12.88 28.89 -20.67
CA ARG A 327 11.61 28.52 -20.03
C ARG A 327 11.65 27.07 -19.59
N ALA A 328 12.11 26.14 -20.46
CA ALA A 328 12.21 24.72 -20.12
C ALA A 328 13.21 24.48 -18.96
N ILE A 329 14.34 25.18 -18.97
CA ILE A 329 15.32 25.06 -17.87
C ILE A 329 14.73 25.55 -16.55
N LYS A 330 14.02 26.69 -16.56
CA LYS A 330 13.35 27.21 -15.34
C LYS A 330 12.26 26.28 -14.84
N SER A 331 11.46 25.69 -15.73
CA SER A 331 10.42 24.70 -15.34
C SER A 331 11.07 23.49 -14.69
N PHE A 332 12.11 22.93 -15.31
CA PHE A 332 12.84 21.80 -14.72
C PHE A 332 13.39 22.12 -13.34
N LEU A 333 14.03 23.29 -13.16
CA LEU A 333 14.58 23.67 -11.87
C LEU A 333 13.50 23.82 -10.79
N ALA A 334 12.37 24.43 -11.12
CA ALA A 334 11.25 24.56 -10.19
C ALA A 334 10.64 23.19 -9.80
N GLU A 335 10.57 22.24 -10.74
CA GLU A 335 10.13 20.87 -10.47
C GLU A 335 11.09 20.15 -9.50
N GLN A 336 12.42 20.31 -9.71
CA GLN A 336 13.39 19.69 -8.80
C GLN A 336 13.39 20.36 -7.41
N GLU A 337 13.22 21.68 -7.34
CA GLU A 337 13.07 22.40 -6.09
C GLU A 337 11.86 21.86 -5.29
N ALA A 338 10.70 21.71 -5.92
CA ALA A 338 9.50 21.14 -5.28
C ALA A 338 9.74 19.69 -4.80
N PHE A 339 10.44 18.89 -5.63
CA PHE A 339 10.77 17.51 -5.27
C PHE A 339 11.73 17.41 -4.07
N ILE A 340 12.74 18.30 -3.99
CA ILE A 340 13.67 18.37 -2.86
C ILE A 340 12.92 18.83 -1.59
N GLN A 341 12.11 19.87 -1.69
CA GLN A 341 11.31 20.38 -0.56
C GLN A 341 10.35 19.33 -0.01
N GLN A 342 9.73 18.50 -0.89
CA GLN A 342 8.90 17.39 -0.45
C GLN A 342 9.75 16.35 0.29
N THR A 343 10.92 16.00 -0.25
CA THR A 343 11.82 15.02 0.39
C THR A 343 12.26 15.49 1.77
N ASP A 344 12.62 16.75 1.91
CA ASP A 344 13.02 17.38 3.17
C ASP A 344 11.89 17.34 4.21
N ARG A 345 10.67 17.73 3.83
CA ARG A 345 9.51 17.69 4.73
C ARG A 345 9.16 16.29 5.24
N GLU A 346 9.46 15.26 4.45
CA GLU A 346 9.13 13.88 4.83
C GLU A 346 10.17 13.25 5.76
N ILE A 347 11.36 13.81 5.88
CA ILE A 347 12.38 13.39 6.85
C ILE A 347 12.31 14.32 8.04
N VAL A 348 11.63 13.86 9.11
CA VAL A 348 11.51 14.59 10.36
C VAL A 348 12.46 14.04 11.42
N ASN A 349 12.77 14.82 12.47
CA ASN A 349 13.62 14.34 13.54
C ASN A 349 12.93 13.23 14.35
N ASP A 350 13.70 12.30 14.90
CA ASP A 350 13.20 11.13 15.63
C ASP A 350 12.35 11.53 16.85
N ASP A 351 12.66 12.64 17.51
CA ASP A 351 11.93 13.19 18.65
C ASP A 351 10.56 13.79 18.31
N GLU A 352 10.30 14.04 17.03
CA GLU A 352 8.99 14.46 16.51
C GLU A 352 8.07 13.27 16.22
N VAL A 353 8.57 12.03 16.27
CA VAL A 353 7.81 10.83 15.91
C VAL A 353 7.28 10.11 17.14
N VAL A 354 5.96 9.92 17.20
CA VAL A 354 5.31 9.17 18.28
C VAL A 354 5.26 7.70 17.91
N ALA A 355 6.03 6.88 18.62
CA ALA A 355 6.07 5.44 18.38
C ALA A 355 4.69 4.79 18.60
N GLY A 356 4.29 3.91 17.68
CA GLY A 356 3.00 3.23 17.69
C GLY A 356 1.81 4.09 17.23
N PHE A 357 2.04 5.34 16.83
CA PHE A 357 0.99 6.22 16.33
C PHE A 357 1.05 6.34 14.81
N GLN A 358 -0.06 6.02 14.16
CA GLN A 358 -0.29 6.25 12.73
C GLN A 358 -1.38 7.33 12.60
N PRO A 359 -1.06 8.51 12.09
CA PRO A 359 -2.08 9.53 11.87
C PRO A 359 -3.05 9.08 10.78
N VAL A 360 -4.32 9.27 11.01
CA VAL A 360 -5.35 9.17 9.99
C VAL A 360 -5.31 10.47 9.21
N VAL A 361 -4.80 10.44 8.00
CA VAL A 361 -4.70 11.64 7.17
C VAL A 361 -5.85 11.62 6.18
N ASP A 362 -6.91 12.38 6.46
CA ASP A 362 -7.79 12.86 5.41
C ASP A 362 -6.99 13.87 4.58
N ILE A 363 -6.59 13.51 3.37
CA ILE A 363 -5.90 14.44 2.49
C ILE A 363 -6.94 15.44 1.98
N PRO A 364 -6.86 16.72 2.39
CA PRO A 364 -7.64 17.76 1.74
C PRO A 364 -7.23 17.79 0.27
N ASP A 365 -8.16 18.05 -0.64
CA ASP A 365 -7.98 18.08 -2.09
C ASP A 365 -6.59 18.63 -2.46
N VAL A 366 -5.70 17.74 -2.88
CA VAL A 366 -4.41 18.15 -3.43
C VAL A 366 -4.72 18.84 -4.77
N LYS A 367 -4.69 20.17 -4.77
CA LYS A 367 -4.71 20.92 -6.04
C LYS A 367 -3.46 20.53 -6.80
N LEU A 368 -3.62 19.61 -7.74
CA LEU A 368 -2.56 19.28 -8.71
C LEU A 368 -2.17 20.58 -9.45
N PRO A 369 -0.86 20.80 -9.72
CA PRO A 369 -0.44 21.88 -10.57
C PRO A 369 -1.15 21.68 -11.93
N THR A 370 -1.91 22.70 -12.34
CA THR A 370 -2.59 22.71 -13.63
C THR A 370 -1.55 22.52 -14.73
N PRO A 371 -1.71 21.54 -15.62
CA PRO A 371 -0.79 21.40 -16.74
C PRO A 371 -0.76 22.72 -17.53
N PRO A 372 0.41 23.15 -18.05
CA PRO A 372 0.53 24.38 -18.79
C PRO A 372 -0.44 24.32 -19.97
N ALA A 373 -1.29 25.35 -20.09
CA ALA A 373 -2.24 25.46 -21.17
C ALA A 373 -1.54 25.29 -22.51
N GLU A 374 -2.01 24.36 -23.34
CA GLU A 374 -1.54 24.20 -24.72
C GLU A 374 -1.64 25.54 -25.41
N SER A 375 -0.48 26.12 -25.79
CA SER A 375 -0.43 27.33 -26.55
C SER A 375 -0.97 27.03 -27.95
N GLY A 376 -2.26 27.36 -28.17
CA GLY A 376 -2.89 27.31 -29.48
C GLY A 376 -2.03 28.04 -30.48
N GLN A 377 -1.49 27.30 -31.45
CA GLN A 377 -0.89 27.87 -32.63
C GLN A 377 -1.96 28.58 -33.44
N VAL A 378 -2.06 29.88 -33.28
CA VAL A 378 -2.79 30.73 -34.23
C VAL A 378 -2.00 30.79 -35.53
N SER A 379 -2.37 29.95 -36.46
CA SER A 379 -1.92 30.02 -37.84
C SER A 379 -2.34 31.37 -38.45
N LYS A 380 -1.41 32.32 -38.55
CA LYS A 380 -1.59 33.51 -39.39
C LYS A 380 -1.50 33.08 -40.85
N ARG A 381 -2.64 32.96 -41.50
CA ARG A 381 -2.71 32.94 -42.98
C ARG A 381 -2.13 34.26 -43.51
N VAL A 382 -1.01 34.17 -44.17
CA VAL A 382 -0.50 35.25 -45.05
C VAL A 382 -1.38 35.25 -46.29
N LYS A 383 -2.11 36.38 -46.56
CA LYS A 383 -2.69 36.65 -47.86
C LYS A 383 -1.60 37.21 -48.74
N VAL A 384 -1.46 36.63 -49.94
CA VAL A 384 -0.72 37.14 -51.08
C VAL A 384 -1.57 38.20 -51.75
#